data_46120db76cf76d691fc2ced0961edabc
#
_entry.id   46120db76cf76d691fc2ced0961edabc
#
_cell.length_a   1.000
_cell.length_b   1.000
_cell.length_c   1.000
_cell.angle_alpha   90.00
_cell.angle_beta   90.00
_cell.angle_gamma   90.00
#
_symmetry.space_group_name_H-M   'P 1'
#
loop_
_entity.id
_entity.type
_entity.pdbx_description
1 polymer ?
#
loop_
_entity_poly.entity_id
_entity_poly.type
_entity_poly.pdbx_seq_one_letter_code
_entity_poly.pdbx_strand_id
1 'polypeptide(L)'
;MLDNFDSFTYNLVDFFRQLGCEVKVYRNTVEAETLALVEFDLLVLSPGPSVPRNAGNMMQIIGRFHREKPILGVCLGHQALIEFFGGTIANIDPVHGKAVSIQHDGRGIFTGLEQDCEVARYHSWAGDTIPPEFEVCARSADGVVMAVRHKRLPIEGIQFHPESVLSMKNQVGMRMLRNVVEGRMAAGNRIYHELSQSLQTGAPLRQDTLRSFLIAIEEGQLSNDQKQILLVSLTHRLRSAHELAGFVSVLMEFKSFLPAVALAKEGLPAVALAKEGLPAVALAKEGLPAVALAKEGLPAVALAKEGLPAVALAKESTPSYAKAMAGKTDICGTGGSGLPRINTSTLASLLLAHCGLKIAKHGNRAAAGRFGSFNLLESLGVPAKFDREQASQTLEATNLAFVFAPDVHPIFRHFAAIRAKMGVPTVFNALGPLVNPYLPERQFIGTAFADLMDVIFETGIKMGKTHLIVVRGWDGLDEISVSAPTRVLEFRDGKKQDYEITPQDFGLNSLPFEAVSAANSAECLSIAQAMISGHPTTEHYKLVAVNAAFIYTKFIEEIPLPEAYLKMEKLIFEGAMGKVLEKYLKLTSQESQVA
;
A
#
# COMPACT_ATOMS: atom_id res chain seq x y z
N MET A 1 -14.47 2.56 27.50
CA MET A 1 -14.42 1.38 28.41
C MET A 1 -15.77 0.71 28.41
N LEU A 2 -15.83 -0.59 28.22
CA LEU A 2 -17.04 -1.41 28.34
C LEU A 2 -17.11 -1.95 29.78
N ASP A 3 -18.12 -1.53 30.52
CA ASP A 3 -18.34 -1.90 31.92
C ASP A 3 -19.24 -3.15 32.01
N ASN A 4 -18.67 -4.23 32.52
CA ASN A 4 -19.36 -5.51 32.75
C ASN A 4 -19.98 -5.60 34.15
N PHE A 5 -20.40 -4.47 34.71
CA PHE A 5 -21.01 -4.37 36.06
C PHE A 5 -20.07 -4.80 37.17
N ASP A 6 -18.81 -4.36 37.07
CA ASP A 6 -17.77 -4.68 38.05
C ASP A 6 -17.38 -3.48 38.89
N SER A 7 -17.09 -3.72 40.19
CA SER A 7 -16.69 -2.68 41.12
C SER A 7 -15.29 -2.09 40.81
N PHE A 8 -14.42 -2.84 40.14
CA PHE A 8 -13.08 -2.40 39.75
C PHE A 8 -13.06 -1.61 38.43
N THR A 9 -14.16 -1.56 37.68
CA THR A 9 -14.23 -0.79 36.41
C THR A 9 -13.79 0.65 36.62
N TYR A 10 -14.26 1.30 37.68
CA TYR A 10 -13.94 2.70 37.93
C TYR A 10 -12.51 2.94 38.44
N ASN A 11 -11.86 1.93 39.02
CA ASN A 11 -10.44 1.98 39.30
C ASN A 11 -9.62 1.98 38.01
N LEU A 12 -9.99 1.17 37.03
CA LEU A 12 -9.40 1.22 35.68
C LEU A 12 -9.62 2.58 35.03
N VAL A 13 -10.85 3.13 35.12
CA VAL A 13 -11.16 4.48 34.59
C VAL A 13 -10.24 5.53 35.21
N ASP A 14 -10.05 5.48 36.53
CA ASP A 14 -9.19 6.44 37.24
C ASP A 14 -7.74 6.31 36.80
N PHE A 15 -7.21 5.10 36.67
CA PHE A 15 -5.84 4.86 36.21
C PHE A 15 -5.62 5.34 34.78
N PHE A 16 -6.53 5.09 33.85
CA PHE A 16 -6.43 5.64 32.49
C PHE A 16 -6.49 7.15 32.46
N ARG A 17 -7.33 7.80 33.33
CA ARG A 17 -7.36 9.25 33.47
C ARG A 17 -6.06 9.81 34.03
N GLN A 18 -5.45 9.18 35.02
CA GLN A 18 -4.12 9.55 35.54
C GLN A 18 -3.03 9.46 34.47
N LEU A 19 -3.21 8.59 33.46
CA LEU A 19 -2.33 8.48 32.30
C LEU A 19 -2.68 9.48 31.17
N GLY A 20 -3.61 10.42 31.40
CA GLY A 20 -3.98 11.47 30.47
C GLY A 20 -5.05 11.08 29.43
N CYS A 21 -5.73 9.94 29.61
CA CYS A 21 -6.76 9.50 28.68
C CYS A 21 -8.12 10.16 28.99
N GLU A 22 -8.86 10.53 27.95
CA GLU A 22 -10.31 10.77 28.04
C GLU A 22 -11.01 9.40 28.05
N VAL A 23 -11.76 9.09 29.12
CA VAL A 23 -12.43 7.79 29.27
C VAL A 23 -13.94 7.94 29.25
N LYS A 24 -14.59 7.36 28.25
CA LYS A 24 -16.04 7.19 28.17
C LYS A 24 -16.40 5.76 28.61
N VAL A 25 -17.40 5.64 29.50
CA VAL A 25 -17.83 4.35 30.05
C VAL A 25 -19.21 4.01 29.50
N TYR A 26 -19.33 2.81 28.93
CA TYR A 26 -20.59 2.25 28.43
C TYR A 26 -20.85 0.90 29.12
N ARG A 27 -22.09 0.65 29.51
CA ARG A 27 -22.50 -0.66 30.02
C ARG A 27 -22.45 -1.70 28.91
N ASN A 28 -22.20 -2.95 29.24
CA ASN A 28 -22.14 -4.05 28.28
C ASN A 28 -23.49 -4.37 27.60
N THR A 29 -24.56 -3.69 27.99
CA THR A 29 -25.88 -3.72 27.33
C THR A 29 -25.97 -2.76 26.14
N VAL A 30 -24.96 -1.92 25.90
CA VAL A 30 -24.93 -1.01 24.74
C VAL A 30 -24.84 -1.82 23.45
N GLU A 31 -25.55 -1.38 22.42
CA GLU A 31 -25.46 -1.98 21.09
C GLU A 31 -24.13 -1.63 20.42
N ALA A 32 -23.55 -2.59 19.70
CA ALA A 32 -22.27 -2.38 19.00
C ALA A 32 -22.35 -1.23 17.99
N GLU A 33 -23.49 -1.06 17.32
CA GLU A 33 -23.73 0.01 16.35
C GLU A 33 -23.76 1.40 17.02
N THR A 34 -24.21 1.49 18.25
CA THR A 34 -24.15 2.75 19.03
C THR A 34 -22.71 3.13 19.33
N LEU A 35 -21.86 2.16 19.68
CA LEU A 35 -20.42 2.40 19.89
C LEU A 35 -19.70 2.75 18.58
N ALA A 36 -20.17 2.27 17.44
CA ALA A 36 -19.60 2.58 16.13
C ALA A 36 -19.74 4.07 15.75
N LEU A 37 -20.67 4.80 16.39
CA LEU A 37 -20.85 6.25 16.22
C LEU A 37 -19.90 7.07 17.09
N VAL A 38 -19.14 6.44 17.97
CA VAL A 38 -18.23 7.11 18.90
C VAL A 38 -16.78 6.94 18.40
N GLU A 39 -16.06 8.05 18.31
CA GLU A 39 -14.61 7.98 18.07
C GLU A 39 -13.89 7.58 19.35
N PHE A 40 -13.03 6.56 19.24
CA PHE A 40 -12.14 6.13 20.31
C PHE A 40 -10.90 5.41 19.75
N ASP A 41 -9.80 5.43 20.51
CA ASP A 41 -8.51 4.85 20.11
C ASP A 41 -8.28 3.46 20.72
N LEU A 42 -8.91 3.17 21.86
CA LEU A 42 -8.75 1.92 22.60
C LEU A 42 -10.09 1.46 23.16
N LEU A 43 -10.43 0.19 22.98
CA LEU A 43 -11.54 -0.49 23.67
C LEU A 43 -10.99 -1.29 24.85
N VAL A 44 -11.41 -0.94 26.06
CA VAL A 44 -11.09 -1.73 27.26
C VAL A 44 -12.34 -2.50 27.69
N LEU A 45 -12.21 -3.82 27.78
CA LEU A 45 -13.23 -4.73 28.32
C LEU A 45 -12.94 -4.96 29.79
N SER A 46 -13.81 -4.46 30.67
CA SER A 46 -13.61 -4.51 32.12
C SER A 46 -13.71 -5.92 32.70
N PRO A 47 -13.24 -6.13 33.94
CA PRO A 47 -13.68 -7.25 34.75
C PRO A 47 -15.18 -7.35 34.84
N GLY A 48 -15.70 -8.46 35.33
CA GLY A 48 -17.12 -8.66 35.55
C GLY A 48 -17.47 -10.00 36.19
N PRO A 49 -18.68 -10.17 36.65
CA PRO A 49 -19.15 -11.44 37.21
C PRO A 49 -19.51 -12.46 36.12
N SER A 50 -19.62 -13.74 36.51
CA SER A 50 -20.06 -14.86 35.67
C SER A 50 -19.03 -15.23 34.57
N VAL A 51 -19.51 -15.55 33.35
CA VAL A 51 -18.73 -15.98 32.19
C VAL A 51 -19.04 -15.09 31.02
N PRO A 52 -18.15 -15.00 30.01
CA PRO A 52 -18.26 -14.06 28.89
C PRO A 52 -19.58 -14.11 28.13
N ARG A 53 -20.13 -15.31 27.91
CA ARG A 53 -21.43 -15.50 27.21
C ARG A 53 -22.61 -14.85 27.89
N ASN A 54 -22.50 -14.54 29.19
CA ASN A 54 -23.53 -13.89 30.00
C ASN A 54 -23.29 -12.38 30.16
N ALA A 55 -22.28 -11.82 29.52
CA ALA A 55 -21.88 -10.43 29.66
C ALA A 55 -22.52 -9.51 28.60
N GLY A 56 -23.83 -9.57 28.45
CA GLY A 56 -24.59 -8.70 27.55
C GLY A 56 -24.09 -8.77 26.10
N ASN A 57 -23.85 -7.61 25.49
CA ASN A 57 -23.42 -7.49 24.09
C ASN A 57 -21.90 -7.57 23.92
N MET A 58 -21.11 -7.92 24.96
CA MET A 58 -19.63 -7.88 24.90
C MET A 58 -19.06 -8.69 23.74
N MET A 59 -19.57 -9.90 23.47
CA MET A 59 -19.11 -10.75 22.37
C MET A 59 -19.40 -10.12 20.99
N GLN A 60 -20.54 -9.48 20.82
CA GLN A 60 -20.91 -8.76 19.59
C GLN A 60 -20.01 -7.53 19.39
N ILE A 61 -19.71 -6.82 20.48
CA ILE A 61 -18.81 -5.65 20.47
C ILE A 61 -17.40 -6.07 20.09
N ILE A 62 -16.86 -7.17 20.62
CA ILE A 62 -15.58 -7.73 20.19
C ILE A 62 -15.64 -8.05 18.69
N GLY A 63 -16.71 -8.72 18.23
CA GLY A 63 -16.93 -9.06 16.82
C GLY A 63 -16.88 -7.84 15.90
N ARG A 64 -17.48 -6.73 16.34
CA ARG A 64 -17.52 -5.48 15.57
C ARG A 64 -16.16 -4.78 15.49
N PHE A 65 -15.39 -4.76 16.59
CA PHE A 65 -14.21 -3.89 16.69
C PHE A 65 -12.86 -4.60 16.64
N HIS A 66 -12.78 -5.92 16.76
CA HIS A 66 -11.49 -6.65 16.88
C HIS A 66 -10.52 -6.42 15.72
N ARG A 67 -10.99 -6.05 14.53
CA ARG A 67 -10.16 -5.74 13.35
C ARG A 67 -9.89 -4.26 13.17
N GLU A 68 -10.59 -3.40 13.89
CA GLU A 68 -10.56 -1.95 13.66
C GLU A 68 -9.89 -1.19 14.79
N LYS A 69 -9.93 -1.74 16.00
CA LYS A 69 -9.49 -1.04 17.21
C LYS A 69 -8.58 -1.90 18.08
N PRO A 70 -7.61 -1.30 18.77
CA PRO A 70 -6.90 -1.95 19.87
C PRO A 70 -7.90 -2.36 20.96
N ILE A 71 -7.72 -3.58 21.51
CA ILE A 71 -8.57 -4.10 22.59
C ILE A 71 -7.72 -4.63 23.74
N LEU A 72 -7.97 -4.12 24.95
CA LEU A 72 -7.47 -4.69 26.19
C LEU A 72 -8.61 -5.40 26.92
N GLY A 73 -8.47 -6.70 27.18
CA GLY A 73 -9.39 -7.46 28.04
C GLY A 73 -8.81 -7.66 29.44
N VAL A 74 -9.54 -7.29 30.49
CA VAL A 74 -9.16 -7.48 31.88
C VAL A 74 -10.10 -8.49 32.53
N CYS A 75 -9.55 -9.53 33.13
CA CYS A 75 -10.25 -10.61 33.84
C CYS A 75 -11.35 -11.24 32.97
N LEU A 76 -12.63 -10.89 33.14
CA LEU A 76 -13.74 -11.34 32.29
C LEU A 76 -13.53 -10.95 30.82
N GLY A 77 -12.99 -9.74 30.56
CA GLY A 77 -12.64 -9.30 29.21
C GLY A 77 -11.56 -10.16 28.55
N HIS A 78 -10.55 -10.61 29.30
CA HIS A 78 -9.54 -11.57 28.84
C HIS A 78 -10.16 -12.92 28.46
N GLN A 79 -11.04 -13.44 29.30
CA GLN A 79 -11.77 -14.69 29.04
C GLN A 79 -12.65 -14.57 27.80
N ALA A 80 -13.28 -13.41 27.60
CA ALA A 80 -14.08 -13.13 26.42
C ALA A 80 -13.26 -13.14 25.13
N LEU A 81 -12.05 -12.60 25.15
CA LEU A 81 -11.16 -12.67 24.00
C LEU A 81 -10.78 -14.12 23.67
N ILE A 82 -10.49 -14.95 24.66
CA ILE A 82 -10.19 -16.37 24.46
C ILE A 82 -11.39 -17.09 23.84
N GLU A 83 -12.60 -16.95 24.39
CA GLU A 83 -13.81 -17.61 23.86
C GLU A 83 -14.18 -17.09 22.46
N PHE A 84 -14.04 -15.78 22.21
CA PHE A 84 -14.39 -15.18 20.92
C PHE A 84 -13.54 -15.75 19.76
N PHE A 85 -12.27 -16.00 20.00
CA PHE A 85 -11.37 -16.59 18.99
C PHE A 85 -11.36 -18.13 19.01
N GLY A 86 -12.32 -18.77 19.68
CA GLY A 86 -12.55 -20.21 19.61
C GLY A 86 -11.81 -21.04 20.67
N GLY A 87 -11.22 -20.40 21.67
CA GLY A 87 -10.69 -21.09 22.84
C GLY A 87 -11.74 -21.44 23.89
N THR A 88 -11.31 -22.01 25.01
CA THR A 88 -12.17 -22.39 26.13
C THR A 88 -11.65 -21.83 27.45
N ILE A 89 -12.58 -21.64 28.38
CA ILE A 89 -12.27 -21.33 29.78
C ILE A 89 -12.72 -22.48 30.69
N ALA A 90 -12.00 -22.73 31.76
CA ALA A 90 -12.34 -23.75 32.74
C ALA A 90 -12.45 -23.14 34.14
N ASN A 91 -13.26 -23.81 34.99
CA ASN A 91 -13.34 -23.48 36.40
C ASN A 91 -12.06 -23.97 37.08
N ILE A 92 -11.49 -23.14 37.91
CA ILE A 92 -10.28 -23.43 38.72
C ILE A 92 -10.57 -23.13 40.19
N ASP A 93 -9.68 -23.56 41.09
CA ASP A 93 -9.78 -23.20 42.48
C ASP A 93 -9.86 -21.69 42.67
N PRO A 94 -10.88 -21.15 43.33
CA PRO A 94 -11.10 -19.72 43.47
C PRO A 94 -9.93 -19.03 44.15
N VAL A 95 -9.42 -17.98 43.52
CA VAL A 95 -8.39 -17.10 44.14
C VAL A 95 -9.01 -15.71 44.22
N HIS A 96 -9.13 -15.19 45.44
CA HIS A 96 -9.72 -13.90 45.72
C HIS A 96 -8.83 -13.05 46.59
N GLY A 97 -8.41 -11.87 46.12
CA GLY A 97 -7.63 -10.92 46.91
C GLY A 97 -6.24 -11.41 47.26
N LYS A 98 -5.57 -12.14 46.38
CA LYS A 98 -4.17 -12.59 46.58
C LYS A 98 -3.25 -11.99 45.54
N ALA A 99 -2.10 -11.50 46.00
CA ALA A 99 -0.98 -11.17 45.13
C ALA A 99 -0.27 -12.47 44.73
N VAL A 100 0.02 -12.65 43.47
CA VAL A 100 0.77 -13.79 42.91
C VAL A 100 1.86 -13.29 41.98
N SER A 101 3.01 -13.95 42.01
CA SER A 101 4.07 -13.68 41.03
C SER A 101 3.76 -14.28 39.69
N ILE A 102 4.12 -13.56 38.62
CA ILE A 102 3.99 -14.02 37.24
C ILE A 102 5.32 -13.99 36.50
N GLN A 103 5.52 -15.01 35.65
CA GLN A 103 6.56 -15.02 34.63
C GLN A 103 5.97 -14.53 33.32
N HIS A 104 6.66 -13.60 32.66
CA HIS A 104 6.17 -12.99 31.43
C HIS A 104 7.25 -12.84 30.36
N ASP A 105 6.88 -12.59 29.11
CA ASP A 105 7.79 -12.51 27.97
C ASP A 105 8.54 -11.16 27.85
N GLY A 106 8.26 -10.19 28.70
CA GLY A 106 8.87 -8.86 28.70
C GLY A 106 8.45 -7.95 27.54
N ARG A 107 7.46 -8.34 26.73
CA ARG A 107 6.99 -7.63 25.54
C ARG A 107 5.59 -7.04 25.77
N GLY A 108 5.17 -6.12 24.86
CA GLY A 108 3.83 -5.50 24.89
C GLY A 108 3.59 -4.79 26.20
N ILE A 109 2.50 -5.15 26.89
CA ILE A 109 2.15 -4.56 28.19
C ILE A 109 3.19 -4.84 29.28
N PHE A 110 4.06 -5.86 29.11
CA PHE A 110 5.11 -6.23 30.07
C PHE A 110 6.46 -5.55 29.79
N THR A 111 6.54 -4.66 28.81
CA THR A 111 7.79 -3.97 28.46
C THR A 111 8.37 -3.21 29.65
N GLY A 112 9.63 -3.49 29.98
CA GLY A 112 10.35 -2.84 31.07
C GLY A 112 9.92 -3.27 32.47
N LEU A 113 9.09 -4.30 32.62
CA LEU A 113 8.77 -4.88 33.93
C LEU A 113 9.79 -5.97 34.31
N GLU A 114 9.99 -6.12 35.60
CA GLU A 114 10.85 -7.18 36.16
C GLU A 114 10.10 -8.51 36.16
N GLN A 115 10.83 -9.63 36.00
CA GLN A 115 10.25 -10.96 36.20
C GLN A 115 9.78 -11.13 37.63
N ASP A 116 8.86 -12.08 37.86
CA ASP A 116 8.29 -12.34 39.18
C ASP A 116 7.53 -11.13 39.77
N CYS A 117 7.07 -10.21 38.93
CA CYS A 117 6.26 -9.11 39.41
C CYS A 117 4.92 -9.63 39.98
N GLU A 118 4.48 -9.01 41.06
CA GLU A 118 3.25 -9.39 41.76
C GLU A 118 2.02 -8.72 41.18
N VAL A 119 0.98 -9.53 40.91
CA VAL A 119 -0.32 -9.09 40.37
C VAL A 119 -1.50 -9.66 41.17
N ALA A 120 -2.59 -8.92 41.20
CA ALA A 120 -3.77 -9.29 42.00
C ALA A 120 -4.69 -10.28 41.27
N ARG A 121 -5.06 -11.37 41.92
CA ARG A 121 -6.03 -12.36 41.39
C ARG A 121 -7.37 -12.28 42.12
N TYR A 122 -8.46 -12.29 41.33
CA TYR A 122 -9.87 -12.27 41.79
C TYR A 122 -10.75 -13.12 40.87
N HIS A 123 -10.36 -14.36 40.56
CA HIS A 123 -11.10 -15.16 39.59
C HIS A 123 -11.19 -16.64 39.97
N SER A 124 -12.26 -17.30 39.48
CA SER A 124 -12.49 -18.74 39.56
C SER A 124 -12.60 -19.40 38.16
N TRP A 125 -12.46 -18.60 37.09
CA TRP A 125 -12.39 -19.09 35.72
C TRP A 125 -11.08 -18.61 35.10
N ALA A 126 -10.47 -19.44 34.26
CA ALA A 126 -9.24 -19.10 33.54
C ALA A 126 -9.23 -19.72 32.14
N GLY A 127 -8.39 -19.19 31.26
CA GLY A 127 -8.17 -19.79 29.93
C GLY A 127 -7.65 -21.23 30.06
N ASP A 128 -8.32 -22.16 29.39
CA ASP A 128 -8.00 -23.58 29.34
C ASP A 128 -7.33 -23.92 27.98
N THR A 129 -8.09 -23.82 26.87
CA THR A 129 -7.53 -23.93 25.53
C THR A 129 -7.35 -22.53 24.95
N ILE A 130 -6.09 -22.19 24.63
CA ILE A 130 -5.77 -20.90 24.03
C ILE A 130 -5.83 -21.02 22.50
N PRO A 131 -6.58 -20.14 21.81
CA PRO A 131 -6.68 -20.17 20.35
C PRO A 131 -5.30 -20.02 19.67
N PRO A 132 -5.09 -20.64 18.49
CA PRO A 132 -3.81 -20.59 17.78
C PRO A 132 -3.39 -19.18 17.33
N GLU A 133 -4.35 -18.25 17.24
CA GLU A 133 -4.13 -16.83 16.94
C GLU A 133 -3.44 -16.09 18.09
N PHE A 134 -3.50 -16.64 19.31
CA PHE A 134 -2.86 -16.04 20.49
C PHE A 134 -1.55 -16.73 20.86
N GLU A 135 -0.67 -15.97 21.47
CA GLU A 135 0.48 -16.44 22.25
C GLU A 135 0.19 -16.20 23.74
N VAL A 136 0.60 -17.15 24.57
CA VAL A 136 0.58 -16.97 26.02
C VAL A 136 1.80 -16.16 26.40
N CYS A 137 1.61 -14.97 26.95
CA CYS A 137 2.69 -14.05 27.29
C CYS A 137 2.95 -13.91 28.79
N ALA A 138 2.09 -14.49 29.65
CA ALA A 138 2.39 -14.62 31.08
C ALA A 138 1.69 -15.83 31.70
N ARG A 139 2.35 -16.43 32.72
CA ARG A 139 1.83 -17.49 33.58
C ARG A 139 2.16 -17.24 35.04
N SER A 140 1.30 -17.71 35.94
CA SER A 140 1.58 -17.82 37.35
C SER A 140 2.31 -19.14 37.68
N ALA A 141 2.87 -19.25 38.87
CA ALA A 141 3.62 -20.42 39.30
C ALA A 141 2.82 -21.72 39.31
N ASP A 142 1.49 -21.62 39.50
CA ASP A 142 0.55 -22.74 39.42
C ASP A 142 0.16 -23.09 37.98
N GLY A 143 0.80 -22.48 36.95
CA GLY A 143 0.63 -22.77 35.53
C GLY A 143 -0.55 -22.08 34.87
N VAL A 144 -1.37 -21.31 35.60
CA VAL A 144 -2.52 -20.61 35.04
C VAL A 144 -2.08 -19.57 34.02
N VAL A 145 -2.80 -19.49 32.89
CA VAL A 145 -2.58 -18.45 31.87
C VAL A 145 -3.00 -17.10 32.44
N MET A 146 -2.02 -16.21 32.61
CA MET A 146 -2.21 -14.89 33.21
C MET A 146 -2.30 -13.78 32.19
N ALA A 147 -1.78 -14.00 30.97
CA ALA A 147 -1.97 -13.07 29.87
C ALA A 147 -1.83 -13.75 28.51
N VAL A 148 -2.60 -13.25 27.54
CA VAL A 148 -2.51 -13.63 26.13
C VAL A 148 -2.37 -12.41 25.26
N ARG A 149 -1.66 -12.58 24.13
CA ARG A 149 -1.51 -11.56 23.09
C ARG A 149 -1.88 -12.15 21.76
N HIS A 150 -2.71 -11.45 20.98
CA HIS A 150 -3.00 -11.87 19.62
C HIS A 150 -1.77 -11.66 18.72
N LYS A 151 -1.42 -12.67 17.91
CA LYS A 151 -0.17 -12.68 17.11
C LYS A 151 -0.11 -11.59 16.04
N ARG A 152 -1.28 -11.07 15.62
CA ARG A 152 -1.39 -10.13 14.49
C ARG A 152 -2.14 -8.84 14.84
N LEU A 153 -3.20 -8.91 15.64
CA LEU A 153 -4.07 -7.79 15.97
C LEU A 153 -3.62 -7.10 17.28
N PRO A 154 -3.91 -5.80 17.48
CA PRO A 154 -3.59 -5.09 18.71
C PRO A 154 -4.56 -5.48 19.84
N ILE A 155 -4.52 -6.75 20.21
CA ILE A 155 -5.41 -7.33 21.22
C ILE A 155 -4.56 -8.04 22.26
N GLU A 156 -4.66 -7.60 23.50
CA GLU A 156 -4.06 -8.27 24.65
C GLU A 156 -5.11 -8.50 25.72
N GLY A 157 -4.98 -9.60 26.43
CA GLY A 157 -5.83 -9.94 27.55
C GLY A 157 -5.02 -10.31 28.79
N ILE A 158 -5.41 -9.80 29.95
CA ILE A 158 -4.82 -10.10 31.25
C ILE A 158 -5.88 -10.67 32.19
N GLN A 159 -5.55 -11.77 32.84
CA GLN A 159 -6.46 -12.46 33.77
C GLN A 159 -6.51 -11.79 35.15
N PHE A 160 -5.51 -11.05 35.50
CA PHE A 160 -5.35 -10.35 36.77
C PHE A 160 -5.86 -8.90 36.70
N HIS A 161 -5.89 -8.22 37.85
CA HIS A 161 -6.40 -6.87 38.01
C HIS A 161 -5.25 -5.87 38.19
N PRO A 162 -4.79 -5.16 37.14
CA PRO A 162 -3.72 -4.17 37.25
C PRO A 162 -4.14 -2.97 38.09
N GLU A 163 -5.43 -2.69 38.21
CA GLU A 163 -6.02 -1.58 38.95
C GLU A 163 -6.21 -1.87 40.44
N SER A 164 -5.89 -3.08 40.90
CA SER A 164 -5.94 -3.44 42.31
C SER A 164 -4.75 -2.89 43.08
N VAL A 165 -4.96 -2.50 44.34
CA VAL A 165 -3.89 -2.08 45.26
C VAL A 165 -2.80 -3.15 45.43
N LEU A 166 -3.14 -4.43 45.29
CA LEU A 166 -2.18 -5.54 45.34
C LEU A 166 -1.26 -5.62 44.11
N SER A 167 -1.65 -4.99 42.98
CA SER A 167 -0.82 -4.85 41.77
C SER A 167 0.00 -3.55 41.79
N MET A 168 -0.06 -2.75 42.87
CA MET A 168 0.60 -1.44 42.92
C MET A 168 2.03 -1.50 43.47
N LYS A 169 2.46 -2.65 43.96
CA LYS A 169 3.88 -2.83 44.36
C LYS A 169 4.78 -2.48 43.17
N ASN A 170 5.73 -1.58 43.36
CA ASN A 170 6.58 -1.02 42.31
C ASN A 170 5.82 -0.42 41.14
N GLN A 171 4.57 0.00 41.35
CA GLN A 171 3.66 0.55 40.34
C GLN A 171 3.43 -0.40 39.14
N VAL A 172 3.51 -1.70 39.32
CA VAL A 172 3.42 -2.71 38.24
C VAL A 172 2.17 -2.53 37.43
N GLY A 173 0.98 -2.43 38.06
CA GLY A 173 -0.29 -2.23 37.35
C GLY A 173 -0.33 -0.93 36.54
N MET A 174 0.13 0.19 37.12
CA MET A 174 0.19 1.47 36.44
C MET A 174 1.17 1.47 35.26
N ARG A 175 2.31 0.80 35.40
CA ARG A 175 3.30 0.66 34.31
C ARG A 175 2.75 -0.18 33.16
N MET A 176 2.01 -1.26 33.45
CA MET A 176 1.31 -2.05 32.44
C MET A 176 0.30 -1.19 31.66
N LEU A 177 -0.58 -0.47 32.35
CA LEU A 177 -1.57 0.38 31.71
C LEU A 177 -0.93 1.54 30.94
N ARG A 178 0.20 2.08 31.42
CA ARG A 178 1.01 3.05 30.66
C ARG A 178 1.53 2.45 29.36
N ASN A 179 2.04 1.21 29.38
CA ASN A 179 2.47 0.52 28.16
C ASN A 179 1.32 0.33 27.17
N VAL A 180 0.09 0.13 27.65
CA VAL A 180 -1.12 0.10 26.80
C VAL A 180 -1.36 1.46 26.15
N VAL A 181 -1.35 2.55 26.92
CA VAL A 181 -1.59 3.92 26.44
C VAL A 181 -0.50 4.37 25.48
N GLU A 182 0.77 4.02 25.76
CA GLU A 182 1.90 4.30 24.88
C GLU A 182 1.90 3.45 23.61
N GLY A 183 0.86 2.65 23.39
CA GLY A 183 0.68 1.88 22.18
C GLY A 183 1.64 0.69 22.03
N ARG A 184 2.16 0.13 23.14
CA ARG A 184 3.05 -1.04 23.11
C ARG A 184 2.32 -2.37 22.93
N MET A 185 0.99 -2.33 22.86
CA MET A 185 0.17 -3.51 22.56
C MET A 185 0.37 -3.93 21.10
N ALA A 186 0.62 -5.22 20.89
CA ALA A 186 0.58 -5.93 19.61
C ALA A 186 1.73 -5.74 18.59
N ALA A 187 1.72 -6.67 17.63
CA ALA A 187 2.68 -6.80 16.54
C ALA A 187 2.83 -5.54 15.67
N GLY A 188 1.73 -4.82 15.40
CA GLY A 188 1.73 -3.59 14.61
C GLY A 188 2.59 -2.48 15.23
N ASN A 189 2.54 -2.33 16.55
CA ASN A 189 3.39 -1.37 17.25
C ASN A 189 4.88 -1.76 17.25
N ARG A 190 5.19 -3.06 17.32
CA ARG A 190 6.57 -3.51 17.17
C ARG A 190 7.13 -3.13 15.80
N ILE A 191 6.39 -3.40 14.75
CA ILE A 191 6.76 -3.04 13.37
C ILE A 191 6.89 -1.52 13.22
N TYR A 192 5.96 -0.76 13.80
CA TYR A 192 6.03 0.70 13.83
C TYR A 192 7.31 1.19 14.52
N HIS A 193 7.64 0.65 15.68
CA HIS A 193 8.85 1.02 16.43
C HIS A 193 10.13 0.59 15.71
N GLU A 194 10.20 -0.62 15.18
CA GLU A 194 11.36 -1.13 14.42
C GLU A 194 11.62 -0.26 13.19
N LEU A 195 10.58 0.03 12.42
CA LEU A 195 10.69 0.89 11.23
C LEU A 195 11.02 2.33 11.61
N SER A 196 10.33 2.89 12.61
CA SER A 196 10.61 4.26 13.10
C SER A 196 12.03 4.41 13.59
N GLN A 197 12.54 3.44 14.34
CA GLN A 197 13.93 3.42 14.83
C GLN A 197 14.91 3.36 13.65
N SER A 198 14.69 2.49 12.68
CA SER A 198 15.54 2.40 11.48
C SER A 198 15.53 3.73 10.71
N LEU A 199 14.36 4.36 10.58
CA LEU A 199 14.22 5.65 9.91
C LEU A 199 14.92 6.79 10.65
N GLN A 200 14.87 6.82 11.98
CA GLN A 200 15.51 7.84 12.83
C GLN A 200 17.02 7.67 12.93
N THR A 201 17.52 6.44 13.06
CA THR A 201 18.94 6.16 13.22
C THR A 201 19.71 6.15 11.91
N GLY A 202 19.04 6.21 10.77
CA GLY A 202 19.66 6.09 9.46
C GLY A 202 20.14 4.67 9.12
N ALA A 203 19.76 3.66 9.92
CA ALA A 203 20.06 2.26 9.62
C ALA A 203 19.45 1.83 8.28
N PRO A 204 20.10 0.95 7.49
CA PRO A 204 19.58 0.48 6.21
C PRO A 204 18.18 -0.13 6.35
N LEU A 205 17.27 0.25 5.46
CA LEU A 205 15.92 -0.30 5.42
C LEU A 205 15.94 -1.72 4.85
N ARG A 206 15.77 -2.71 5.72
CA ARG A 206 15.75 -4.12 5.33
C ARG A 206 14.42 -4.43 4.63
N GLN A 207 14.46 -5.22 3.56
CA GLN A 207 13.25 -5.64 2.83
C GLN A 207 12.26 -6.38 3.73
N ASP A 208 12.73 -7.20 4.68
CA ASP A 208 11.85 -7.90 5.63
C ASP A 208 11.09 -6.92 6.53
N THR A 209 11.74 -5.85 7.00
CA THR A 209 11.06 -4.80 7.79
C THR A 209 10.02 -4.07 6.95
N LEU A 210 10.33 -3.74 5.70
CA LEU A 210 9.38 -3.11 4.76
C LEU A 210 8.22 -4.05 4.42
N ARG A 211 8.48 -5.35 4.23
CA ARG A 211 7.44 -6.36 4.00
C ARG A 211 6.51 -6.47 5.21
N SER A 212 7.06 -6.58 6.41
CA SER A 212 6.28 -6.62 7.65
C SER A 212 5.45 -5.35 7.84
N PHE A 213 5.98 -4.19 7.46
CA PHE A 213 5.24 -2.92 7.48
C PHE A 213 4.05 -2.94 6.52
N LEU A 214 4.22 -3.39 5.28
CA LEU A 214 3.11 -3.46 4.32
C LEU A 214 2.06 -4.48 4.76
N ILE A 215 2.46 -5.62 5.33
CA ILE A 215 1.54 -6.60 5.93
C ILE A 215 0.74 -5.94 7.07
N ALA A 216 1.41 -5.22 7.98
CA ALA A 216 0.75 -4.54 9.09
C ALA A 216 -0.28 -3.48 8.62
N ILE A 217 -0.03 -2.85 7.48
CA ILE A 217 -0.99 -1.92 6.85
C ILE A 217 -2.20 -2.66 6.29
N GLU A 218 -1.99 -3.73 5.52
CA GLU A 218 -3.09 -4.53 4.93
C GLU A 218 -3.95 -5.18 6.02
N GLU A 219 -3.35 -5.60 7.12
CA GLU A 219 -4.03 -6.21 8.26
C GLU A 219 -4.66 -5.18 9.21
N GLY A 220 -4.53 -3.87 8.93
CA GLY A 220 -5.12 -2.80 9.74
C GLY A 220 -4.45 -2.59 11.11
N GLN A 221 -3.20 -3.06 11.28
CA GLN A 221 -2.48 -3.03 12.55
C GLN A 221 -1.89 -1.64 12.89
N LEU A 222 -1.91 -0.69 11.96
CA LEU A 222 -1.37 0.66 12.15
C LEU A 222 -2.48 1.70 12.10
N SER A 223 -2.47 2.63 13.05
CA SER A 223 -3.36 3.78 13.02
C SER A 223 -3.02 4.72 11.85
N ASN A 224 -3.96 5.61 11.49
CA ASN A 224 -3.72 6.60 10.43
C ASN A 224 -2.57 7.54 10.78
N ASP A 225 -2.40 7.92 12.05
CA ASP A 225 -1.31 8.78 12.50
C ASP A 225 0.04 8.06 12.39
N GLN A 226 0.11 6.79 12.78
CA GLN A 226 1.31 5.97 12.59
C GLN A 226 1.67 5.83 11.10
N LYS A 227 0.70 5.54 10.24
CA LYS A 227 0.89 5.50 8.78
C LYS A 227 1.40 6.84 8.23
N GLN A 228 0.85 7.97 8.72
CA GLN A 228 1.27 9.31 8.31
C GLN A 228 2.71 9.61 8.72
N ILE A 229 3.06 9.35 9.98
CA ILE A 229 4.43 9.55 10.50
C ILE A 229 5.42 8.70 9.68
N LEU A 230 5.13 7.42 9.46
CA LEU A 230 6.02 6.54 8.69
C LEU A 230 6.11 6.99 7.22
N LEU A 231 5.01 7.44 6.62
CA LEU A 231 5.00 7.94 5.24
C LEU A 231 5.88 9.18 5.10
N VAL A 232 5.80 10.13 6.04
CA VAL A 232 6.67 11.32 6.06
C VAL A 232 8.12 10.90 6.20
N SER A 233 8.42 10.03 7.16
CA SER A 233 9.79 9.56 7.42
C SER A 233 10.37 8.81 6.22
N LEU A 234 9.60 7.93 5.59
CA LEU A 234 9.99 7.23 4.35
C LEU A 234 10.23 8.22 3.20
N THR A 235 9.42 9.26 3.08
CA THR A 235 9.58 10.30 2.05
C THR A 235 10.91 11.05 2.19
N HIS A 236 11.34 11.30 3.41
CA HIS A 236 12.63 11.94 3.68
C HIS A 236 13.81 10.98 3.55
N ARG A 237 13.60 9.69 3.84
CA ARG A 237 14.66 8.70 3.94
C ARG A 237 15.00 8.00 2.62
N LEU A 238 14.00 7.68 1.79
CA LEU A 238 14.17 6.94 0.53
C LEU A 238 14.78 7.83 -0.57
N ARG A 239 16.01 8.29 -0.35
CA ARG A 239 16.78 9.12 -1.28
C ARG A 239 17.98 8.39 -1.88
N SER A 240 18.12 7.09 -1.62
CA SER A 240 19.10 6.23 -2.28
C SER A 240 18.42 5.26 -3.24
N ALA A 241 19.06 5.06 -4.41
CA ALA A 241 18.54 4.13 -5.41
C ALA A 241 18.47 2.68 -4.91
N HIS A 242 19.32 2.29 -3.96
CA HIS A 242 19.32 0.96 -3.37
C HIS A 242 18.07 0.73 -2.49
N GLU A 243 17.78 1.67 -1.60
CA GLU A 243 16.62 1.56 -0.70
C GLU A 243 15.31 1.70 -1.45
N LEU A 244 15.25 2.62 -2.44
CA LEU A 244 14.06 2.78 -3.27
C LEU A 244 13.79 1.52 -4.11
N ALA A 245 14.81 0.90 -4.70
CA ALA A 245 14.69 -0.37 -5.42
C ALA A 245 14.22 -1.50 -4.50
N GLY A 246 14.75 -1.57 -3.28
CA GLY A 246 14.30 -2.52 -2.26
C GLY A 246 12.83 -2.34 -1.90
N PHE A 247 12.36 -1.11 -1.74
CA PHE A 247 10.95 -0.85 -1.44
C PHE A 247 10.05 -1.16 -2.65
N VAL A 248 10.45 -0.80 -3.86
CA VAL A 248 9.73 -1.19 -5.09
C VAL A 248 9.60 -2.71 -5.19
N SER A 249 10.70 -3.45 -4.95
CA SER A 249 10.67 -4.91 -4.97
C SER A 249 9.63 -5.48 -4.00
N VAL A 250 9.59 -4.98 -2.76
CA VAL A 250 8.61 -5.41 -1.77
C VAL A 250 7.19 -5.00 -2.17
N LEU A 251 6.97 -3.78 -2.66
CA LEU A 251 5.64 -3.34 -3.14
C LEU A 251 5.12 -4.22 -4.29
N MET A 252 6.00 -4.68 -5.15
CA MET A 252 5.62 -5.56 -6.26
C MET A 252 5.17 -6.95 -5.80
N GLU A 253 5.49 -7.38 -4.59
CA GLU A 253 4.94 -8.61 -3.98
C GLU A 253 3.47 -8.44 -3.58
N PHE A 254 3.02 -7.20 -3.31
CA PHE A 254 1.65 -6.85 -2.90
C PHE A 254 0.75 -6.44 -4.08
N LYS A 255 1.18 -6.65 -5.31
CA LYS A 255 0.34 -6.39 -6.48
C LYS A 255 -0.77 -7.44 -6.59
N SER A 256 -2.01 -7.01 -6.82
CA SER A 256 -3.09 -7.94 -7.13
C SER A 256 -3.10 -8.25 -8.62
N PHE A 257 -2.79 -9.49 -8.97
CA PHE A 257 -3.10 -10.01 -10.30
C PHE A 257 -4.21 -11.06 -10.26
N LEU A 258 -5.03 -11.08 -9.32
CA LEU A 258 -6.20 -11.88 -8.99
C LEU A 258 -6.14 -12.32 -7.52
N PRO A 259 -7.24 -12.38 -6.83
CA PRO A 259 -7.26 -12.86 -5.46
C PRO A 259 -7.10 -14.39 -5.45
N ALA A 260 -5.89 -14.89 -5.20
CA ALA A 260 -5.70 -16.28 -4.81
C ALA A 260 -6.63 -16.68 -3.65
N VAL A 261 -6.93 -15.71 -2.77
CA VAL A 261 -7.87 -15.85 -1.64
C VAL A 261 -9.33 -15.98 -2.07
N ALA A 262 -9.75 -15.38 -3.20
CA ALA A 262 -11.13 -15.54 -3.69
C ALA A 262 -11.35 -16.91 -4.31
N LEU A 263 -10.37 -17.42 -5.05
CA LEU A 263 -10.44 -18.76 -5.67
C LEU A 263 -10.33 -19.87 -4.63
N ALA A 264 -9.53 -19.71 -3.58
CA ALA A 264 -9.45 -20.66 -2.47
C ALA A 264 -10.75 -20.72 -1.64
N LYS A 265 -11.49 -19.61 -1.52
CA LYS A 265 -12.81 -19.58 -0.85
C LYS A 265 -13.91 -20.32 -1.62
N GLU A 266 -13.73 -20.53 -2.93
CA GLU A 266 -14.68 -21.27 -3.77
C GLU A 266 -14.40 -22.79 -3.81
N GLY A 267 -13.44 -23.28 -3.03
CA GLY A 267 -13.15 -24.73 -2.89
C GLY A 267 -12.57 -25.38 -4.13
N LEU A 268 -11.95 -24.62 -5.04
CA LEU A 268 -11.32 -25.15 -6.23
C LEU A 268 -10.07 -25.97 -5.88
N PRO A 269 -9.87 -27.17 -6.47
CA PRO A 269 -8.71 -28.01 -6.20
C PRO A 269 -7.40 -27.33 -6.66
N ALA A 270 -6.30 -27.58 -5.91
CA ALA A 270 -4.98 -26.98 -6.13
C ALA A 270 -4.48 -27.05 -7.59
N VAL A 271 -4.88 -28.07 -8.34
CA VAL A 271 -4.55 -28.27 -9.76
C VAL A 271 -5.22 -27.22 -10.67
N ALA A 272 -6.42 -26.74 -10.32
CA ALA A 272 -7.08 -25.67 -11.06
C ALA A 272 -6.37 -24.33 -10.84
N LEU A 273 -5.94 -24.06 -9.61
CA LEU A 273 -5.20 -22.84 -9.25
C LEU A 273 -3.82 -22.74 -9.94
N ALA A 274 -3.15 -23.89 -10.11
CA ALA A 274 -1.85 -23.95 -10.80
C ALA A 274 -1.97 -23.72 -12.34
N LYS A 275 -3.08 -24.12 -12.95
CA LYS A 275 -3.36 -23.88 -14.38
C LYS A 275 -3.63 -22.41 -14.70
N GLU A 276 -4.09 -21.64 -13.71
CA GLU A 276 -4.36 -20.19 -13.84
C GLU A 276 -3.10 -19.32 -13.67
N GLY A 277 -1.91 -19.92 -13.54
CA GLY A 277 -0.62 -19.19 -13.49
C GLY A 277 -0.34 -18.45 -12.18
N LEU A 278 -0.91 -18.90 -11.06
CA LEU A 278 -0.65 -18.32 -9.74
C LEU A 278 0.76 -18.69 -9.22
N PRO A 279 1.49 -17.74 -8.59
CA PRO A 279 2.83 -18.02 -8.08
C PRO A 279 2.81 -19.03 -6.93
N ALA A 280 3.78 -19.98 -6.94
CA ALA A 280 3.90 -21.08 -5.97
C ALA A 280 3.92 -20.63 -4.48
N VAL A 281 4.34 -19.41 -4.20
CA VAL A 281 4.35 -18.80 -2.84
C VAL A 281 2.94 -18.59 -2.29
N ALA A 282 1.95 -18.29 -3.14
CA ALA A 282 0.55 -18.15 -2.72
C ALA A 282 -0.06 -19.49 -2.30
N LEU A 283 0.32 -20.57 -3.00
CA LEU A 283 -0.15 -21.92 -2.72
C LEU A 283 0.49 -22.54 -1.45
N ALA A 284 1.73 -22.17 -1.15
CA ALA A 284 2.44 -22.67 0.05
C ALA A 284 1.90 -22.08 1.38
N LYS A 285 1.29 -20.90 1.35
CA LYS A 285 0.66 -20.28 2.53
C LYS A 285 -0.64 -20.98 2.97
N GLU A 286 -1.28 -21.74 2.09
CA GLU A 286 -2.52 -22.48 2.36
C GLU A 286 -2.29 -23.90 2.90
N GLY A 287 -1.06 -24.23 3.34
CA GLY A 287 -0.76 -25.52 3.97
C GLY A 287 -0.68 -26.73 3.04
N LEU A 288 -0.55 -26.52 1.73
CA LEU A 288 -0.35 -27.61 0.77
C LEU A 288 1.09 -28.15 0.86
N PRO A 289 1.29 -29.48 0.92
CA PRO A 289 2.62 -30.04 1.07
C PRO A 289 3.50 -29.75 -0.16
N ALA A 290 4.72 -29.28 0.10
CA ALA A 290 5.71 -28.89 -0.93
C ALA A 290 5.98 -30.00 -1.98
N VAL A 291 5.78 -31.26 -1.62
CA VAL A 291 5.94 -32.43 -2.48
C VAL A 291 4.88 -32.52 -3.59
N ALA A 292 3.68 -32.00 -3.36
CA ALA A 292 2.63 -31.98 -4.39
C ALA A 292 2.91 -30.94 -5.47
N LEU A 293 3.55 -29.82 -5.12
CA LEU A 293 3.93 -28.73 -6.03
C LEU A 293 5.12 -29.11 -6.92
N ALA A 294 6.06 -29.93 -6.39
CA ALA A 294 7.26 -30.36 -7.13
C ALA A 294 6.97 -31.44 -8.20
N LYS A 295 5.93 -32.26 -8.01
CA LYS A 295 5.52 -33.31 -8.97
C LYS A 295 4.88 -32.77 -10.25
N GLU A 296 4.35 -31.54 -10.19
CA GLU A 296 3.67 -30.88 -11.32
C GLU A 296 4.62 -29.98 -12.15
N GLY A 297 5.94 -30.07 -11.94
CA GLY A 297 6.94 -29.36 -12.74
C GLY A 297 7.04 -27.85 -12.41
N LEU A 298 6.68 -27.43 -11.19
CA LEU A 298 6.80 -26.05 -10.71
C LEU A 298 8.18 -25.83 -10.05
N PRO A 299 9.13 -25.11 -10.66
CA PRO A 299 10.53 -25.02 -10.18
C PRO A 299 10.75 -24.11 -8.95
N ALA A 300 9.71 -23.40 -8.48
CA ALA A 300 9.86 -22.29 -7.53
C ALA A 300 10.22 -22.67 -6.08
N VAL A 301 9.98 -23.90 -5.64
CA VAL A 301 10.22 -24.31 -4.23
C VAL A 301 11.70 -24.61 -3.94
N ALA A 302 12.45 -25.03 -4.94
CA ALA A 302 13.90 -25.24 -4.81
C ALA A 302 14.67 -23.93 -4.69
N LEU A 303 14.24 -22.90 -5.40
CA LEU A 303 14.87 -21.57 -5.47
C LEU A 303 14.68 -20.73 -4.20
N ALA A 304 13.59 -20.94 -3.44
CA ALA A 304 13.35 -20.25 -2.17
C ALA A 304 14.36 -20.62 -1.06
N LYS A 305 15.04 -21.75 -1.18
CA LYS A 305 16.09 -22.19 -0.24
C LYS A 305 17.46 -21.55 -0.50
N GLU A 306 17.67 -20.97 -1.69
CA GLU A 306 18.97 -20.44 -2.11
C GLU A 306 19.10 -18.90 -1.99
N GLY A 307 18.11 -18.22 -1.43
CA GLY A 307 18.19 -16.77 -1.15
C GLY A 307 18.25 -15.86 -2.39
N LEU A 308 17.77 -16.33 -3.54
CA LEU A 308 17.72 -15.54 -4.77
C LEU A 308 16.72 -14.38 -4.65
N PRO A 309 17.06 -13.18 -5.16
CA PRO A 309 16.18 -12.01 -5.06
C PRO A 309 14.86 -12.24 -5.84
N ALA A 310 13.75 -11.72 -5.28
CA ALA A 310 12.39 -11.88 -5.82
C ALA A 310 12.23 -11.50 -7.30
N VAL A 311 13.09 -10.65 -7.83
CA VAL A 311 13.15 -10.26 -9.25
C VAL A 311 13.59 -11.43 -10.16
N ALA A 312 14.47 -12.29 -9.69
CA ALA A 312 14.89 -13.48 -10.44
C ALA A 312 13.75 -14.53 -10.50
N LEU A 313 13.04 -14.72 -9.39
CA LEU A 313 11.88 -15.62 -9.29
C LEU A 313 10.71 -15.17 -10.19
N ALA A 314 10.48 -13.85 -10.32
CA ALA A 314 9.45 -13.31 -11.20
C ALA A 314 9.78 -13.50 -12.70
N LYS A 315 11.05 -13.56 -13.08
CA LYS A 315 11.47 -13.83 -14.47
C LYS A 315 11.29 -15.29 -14.88
N GLU A 316 11.40 -16.23 -13.95
CA GLU A 316 11.35 -17.67 -14.26
C GLU A 316 9.94 -18.26 -14.16
N SER A 317 9.02 -17.65 -13.39
CA SER A 317 7.72 -18.24 -13.09
C SER A 317 6.59 -17.95 -14.09
N THR A 318 6.83 -17.23 -15.22
CA THR A 318 5.78 -16.88 -16.19
C THR A 318 6.25 -16.89 -17.65
N PRO A 319 6.54 -18.07 -18.26
CA PRO A 319 7.04 -18.10 -19.64
C PRO A 319 6.05 -17.52 -20.68
N SER A 320 4.75 -17.75 -20.55
CA SER A 320 3.74 -17.26 -21.51
C SER A 320 3.44 -15.77 -21.35
N TYR A 321 3.38 -15.27 -20.12
CA TYR A 321 3.06 -13.89 -19.81
C TYR A 321 4.23 -12.94 -20.04
N ALA A 322 5.44 -13.32 -19.63
CA ALA A 322 6.65 -12.54 -19.89
C ALA A 322 6.92 -12.42 -21.41
N LYS A 323 6.63 -13.47 -22.19
CA LYS A 323 6.80 -13.48 -23.65
C LYS A 323 5.75 -12.59 -24.36
N ALA A 324 4.50 -12.56 -23.84
CA ALA A 324 3.47 -11.65 -24.34
C ALA A 324 3.79 -10.18 -24.01
N MET A 325 4.69 -9.92 -23.05
CA MET A 325 4.98 -8.61 -22.48
C MET A 325 6.36 -8.03 -22.88
N ALA A 326 7.21 -8.79 -23.59
CA ALA A 326 8.50 -8.30 -24.08
C ALA A 326 8.35 -7.10 -25.03
N GLY A 327 9.21 -6.10 -24.87
CA GLY A 327 9.27 -4.92 -25.74
C GLY A 327 8.26 -3.81 -25.46
N LYS A 328 7.55 -3.83 -24.31
CA LYS A 328 6.60 -2.77 -23.94
C LYS A 328 7.27 -1.56 -23.33
N THR A 329 6.60 -0.43 -23.51
CA THR A 329 7.05 0.86 -23.00
C THR A 329 6.04 1.39 -21.98
N ASP A 330 6.49 2.09 -20.96
CA ASP A 330 5.65 2.94 -20.12
C ASP A 330 6.06 4.41 -20.28
N ILE A 331 5.05 5.28 -20.31
CA ILE A 331 5.23 6.73 -20.42
C ILE A 331 4.44 7.35 -19.28
N CYS A 332 5.14 7.86 -18.27
CA CYS A 332 4.51 8.35 -17.05
C CYS A 332 5.27 9.55 -16.47
N GLY A 333 4.69 10.18 -15.46
CA GLY A 333 5.34 11.21 -14.67
C GLY A 333 5.13 10.94 -13.18
N THR A 334 6.01 11.52 -12.35
CA THR A 334 5.85 11.49 -10.89
C THR A 334 4.64 12.29 -10.42
N GLY A 335 4.18 13.22 -11.25
CA GLY A 335 3.26 14.27 -10.83
C GLY A 335 3.89 15.15 -9.76
N GLY A 336 3.08 16.01 -9.15
CA GLY A 336 3.54 16.82 -8.01
C GLY A 336 4.25 18.12 -8.37
N SER A 337 4.35 18.49 -9.65
CA SER A 337 4.91 19.78 -10.09
C SER A 337 4.19 20.99 -9.49
N GLY A 338 2.92 20.83 -9.14
CA GLY A 338 2.10 21.95 -8.70
C GLY A 338 1.63 22.88 -9.82
N LEU A 339 2.19 22.72 -11.01
CA LEU A 339 1.91 23.57 -12.16
C LEU A 339 0.56 23.20 -12.80
N PRO A 340 -0.23 24.20 -13.25
CA PRO A 340 -1.45 23.98 -13.99
C PRO A 340 -1.10 23.54 -15.41
N ARG A 341 -1.46 22.31 -15.80
CA ARG A 341 -1.09 21.73 -17.09
C ARG A 341 -2.07 20.67 -17.55
N ILE A 342 -2.03 20.36 -18.85
CA ILE A 342 -2.78 19.27 -19.46
C ILE A 342 -2.14 17.89 -19.17
N ASN A 343 -2.82 16.81 -19.53
CA ASN A 343 -2.33 15.44 -19.37
C ASN A 343 -1.45 14.99 -20.57
N THR A 344 -0.32 15.65 -20.77
CA THR A 344 0.59 15.48 -21.91
C THR A 344 0.98 14.03 -22.14
N SER A 345 1.43 13.31 -21.10
CA SER A 345 1.87 11.92 -21.23
C SER A 345 0.74 10.96 -21.65
N THR A 346 -0.53 11.27 -21.32
CA THR A 346 -1.70 10.48 -21.77
C THR A 346 -1.98 10.72 -23.25
N LEU A 347 -1.97 11.97 -23.68
CA LEU A 347 -2.18 12.36 -25.09
C LEU A 347 -1.03 11.87 -25.98
N ALA A 348 0.22 12.02 -25.52
CA ALA A 348 1.38 11.47 -26.21
C ALA A 348 1.32 9.94 -26.35
N SER A 349 0.79 9.24 -25.34
CA SER A 349 0.62 7.78 -25.41
C SER A 349 -0.38 7.36 -26.49
N LEU A 350 -1.50 8.09 -26.68
CA LEU A 350 -2.44 7.85 -27.77
C LEU A 350 -1.77 8.06 -29.14
N LEU A 351 -0.99 9.12 -29.26
CA LEU A 351 -0.30 9.47 -30.51
C LEU A 351 0.78 8.42 -30.86
N LEU A 352 1.59 8.03 -29.88
CA LEU A 352 2.67 7.05 -30.07
C LEU A 352 2.14 5.62 -30.29
N ALA A 353 0.99 5.26 -29.69
CA ALA A 353 0.30 4.01 -29.98
C ALA A 353 -0.17 3.95 -31.44
N HIS A 354 -0.63 5.07 -32.02
CA HIS A 354 -0.92 5.18 -33.45
C HIS A 354 0.33 4.89 -34.30
N CYS A 355 1.51 5.32 -33.84
CA CYS A 355 2.78 5.06 -34.50
C CYS A 355 3.32 3.64 -34.28
N GLY A 356 2.58 2.75 -33.61
CA GLY A 356 2.96 1.36 -33.39
C GLY A 356 3.74 1.06 -32.10
N LEU A 357 3.98 2.06 -31.24
CA LEU A 357 4.64 1.81 -29.94
C LEU A 357 3.67 1.10 -29.00
N LYS A 358 4.03 -0.10 -28.54
CA LYS A 358 3.26 -0.83 -27.53
C LYS A 358 3.46 -0.22 -26.16
N ILE A 359 2.38 0.36 -25.60
CA ILE A 359 2.41 1.13 -24.36
C ILE A 359 1.49 0.49 -23.32
N ALA A 360 2.05 0.10 -22.16
CA ALA A 360 1.29 -0.25 -20.97
C ALA A 360 1.39 0.92 -19.97
N LYS A 361 0.46 1.86 -20.07
CA LYS A 361 0.51 3.10 -19.30
C LYS A 361 -0.06 2.91 -17.90
N HIS A 362 0.82 2.96 -16.90
CA HIS A 362 0.43 2.94 -15.50
C HIS A 362 0.06 4.35 -15.02
N GLY A 363 -1.08 4.49 -14.35
CA GLY A 363 -1.55 5.80 -13.92
C GLY A 363 -2.59 5.77 -12.81
N ASN A 364 -2.94 6.96 -12.31
CA ASN A 364 -3.89 7.14 -11.22
C ASN A 364 -4.74 8.40 -11.44
N ARG A 365 -5.80 8.54 -10.64
CA ARG A 365 -6.46 9.83 -10.43
C ARG A 365 -5.53 10.77 -9.66
N ALA A 366 -5.63 12.07 -9.91
CA ALA A 366 -4.90 13.05 -9.10
C ALA A 366 -5.47 13.13 -7.68
N ALA A 367 -4.62 13.44 -6.71
CA ALA A 367 -5.06 13.80 -5.36
C ALA A 367 -5.64 15.23 -5.35
N ALA A 368 -6.69 15.45 -4.55
CA ALA A 368 -7.31 16.74 -4.20
C ALA A 368 -7.29 17.83 -5.29
N GLY A 369 -8.36 17.94 -6.07
CA GLY A 369 -8.65 19.12 -6.92
C GLY A 369 -7.83 19.26 -8.20
N ARG A 370 -6.93 18.31 -8.52
CA ARG A 370 -6.13 18.29 -9.75
C ARG A 370 -6.70 17.27 -10.76
N PHE A 371 -6.29 17.39 -12.02
CA PHE A 371 -6.77 16.56 -13.11
C PHE A 371 -5.70 15.53 -13.52
N GLY A 372 -5.75 14.32 -12.94
CA GLY A 372 -4.80 13.24 -13.24
C GLY A 372 -5.14 12.48 -14.52
N SER A 373 -4.25 11.55 -14.88
CA SER A 373 -4.41 10.76 -16.13
C SER A 373 -5.74 10.01 -16.20
N PHE A 374 -6.16 9.36 -15.11
CA PHE A 374 -7.44 8.65 -15.09
C PHE A 374 -8.65 9.56 -14.95
N ASN A 375 -8.52 10.78 -14.43
CA ASN A 375 -9.61 11.76 -14.51
C ASN A 375 -9.91 12.13 -15.98
N LEU A 376 -8.87 12.37 -16.78
CA LEU A 376 -9.05 12.61 -18.23
C LEU A 376 -9.63 11.37 -18.91
N LEU A 377 -9.08 10.20 -18.69
CA LEU A 377 -9.52 8.96 -19.34
C LEU A 377 -10.99 8.63 -19.05
N GLU A 378 -11.44 8.77 -17.80
CA GLU A 378 -12.85 8.61 -17.40
C GLU A 378 -13.76 9.62 -18.12
N SER A 379 -13.32 10.89 -18.21
CA SER A 379 -14.05 11.93 -18.94
C SER A 379 -14.12 11.67 -20.46
N LEU A 380 -13.21 10.85 -20.99
CA LEU A 380 -13.18 10.39 -22.38
C LEU A 380 -13.90 9.04 -22.58
N GLY A 381 -14.50 8.47 -21.52
CA GLY A 381 -15.27 7.22 -21.58
C GLY A 381 -14.43 5.95 -21.32
N VAL A 382 -13.15 6.06 -20.97
CA VAL A 382 -12.32 4.92 -20.61
C VAL A 382 -12.61 4.53 -19.16
N PRO A 383 -13.03 3.27 -18.86
CA PRO A 383 -13.34 2.88 -17.49
C PRO A 383 -12.07 2.87 -16.61
N ALA A 384 -12.18 3.45 -15.41
CA ALA A 384 -11.13 3.34 -14.39
C ALA A 384 -11.26 2.00 -13.66
N LYS A 385 -11.12 0.92 -14.41
CA LYS A 385 -11.08 -0.45 -13.92
C LYS A 385 -9.99 -1.18 -14.70
N PHE A 386 -9.18 -1.95 -13.99
CA PHE A 386 -8.18 -2.80 -14.62
C PHE A 386 -8.69 -4.23 -14.71
N ASP A 387 -8.81 -4.71 -15.94
CA ASP A 387 -8.97 -6.11 -16.25
C ASP A 387 -7.77 -6.59 -17.09
N ARG A 388 -7.19 -7.71 -16.72
CA ARG A 388 -5.95 -8.23 -17.33
C ARG A 388 -6.16 -8.70 -18.77
N GLU A 389 -7.25 -9.39 -19.02
CA GLU A 389 -7.55 -9.94 -20.34
C GLU A 389 -7.89 -8.81 -21.31
N GLN A 390 -8.75 -7.89 -20.88
CA GLN A 390 -9.08 -6.69 -21.63
C GLN A 390 -7.85 -5.82 -21.92
N ALA A 391 -6.93 -5.65 -20.93
CA ALA A 391 -5.69 -4.92 -21.14
C ALA A 391 -4.78 -5.59 -22.17
N SER A 392 -4.75 -6.92 -22.22
CA SER A 392 -4.01 -7.66 -23.26
C SER A 392 -4.64 -7.48 -24.63
N GLN A 393 -5.96 -7.58 -24.74
CA GLN A 393 -6.69 -7.39 -25.99
C GLN A 393 -6.55 -5.96 -26.54
N THR A 394 -6.71 -4.96 -25.67
CA THR A 394 -6.54 -3.55 -26.07
C THR A 394 -5.12 -3.25 -26.52
N LEU A 395 -4.12 -3.81 -25.82
CA LEU A 395 -2.71 -3.63 -26.16
C LEU A 395 -2.37 -4.25 -27.53
N GLU A 396 -2.85 -5.45 -27.84
CA GLU A 396 -2.62 -6.08 -29.14
C GLU A 396 -3.37 -5.36 -30.27
N ALA A 397 -4.58 -4.90 -30.02
CA ALA A 397 -5.41 -4.27 -31.04
C ALA A 397 -5.05 -2.80 -31.29
N THR A 398 -4.64 -2.06 -30.25
CA THR A 398 -4.45 -0.60 -30.32
C THR A 398 -3.03 -0.15 -29.96
N ASN A 399 -2.12 -1.06 -29.62
CA ASN A 399 -0.80 -0.79 -29.03
C ASN A 399 -0.87 -0.05 -27.68
N LEU A 400 -2.02 -0.05 -27.00
CA LEU A 400 -2.22 0.71 -25.77
C LEU A 400 -3.04 -0.09 -24.76
N ALA A 401 -2.55 -0.12 -23.51
CA ALA A 401 -3.32 -0.55 -22.36
C ALA A 401 -3.18 0.50 -21.25
N PHE A 402 -4.31 0.86 -20.62
CA PHE A 402 -4.32 1.70 -19.44
C PHE A 402 -4.40 0.82 -18.18
N VAL A 403 -3.50 1.06 -17.24
CA VAL A 403 -3.34 0.28 -16.01
C VAL A 403 -3.66 1.17 -14.82
N PHE A 404 -4.81 0.93 -14.20
CA PHE A 404 -5.28 1.72 -13.07
C PHE A 404 -4.56 1.29 -11.78
N ALA A 405 -3.72 2.16 -11.24
CA ALA A 405 -2.83 1.86 -10.10
C ALA A 405 -3.56 1.33 -8.85
N PRO A 406 -4.73 1.83 -8.43
CA PRO A 406 -5.45 1.31 -7.27
C PRO A 406 -5.90 -0.14 -7.39
N ASP A 407 -6.20 -0.62 -8.60
CA ASP A 407 -6.64 -2.00 -8.81
C ASP A 407 -5.47 -2.98 -8.79
N VAL A 408 -4.31 -2.56 -9.29
CA VAL A 408 -3.11 -3.41 -9.35
C VAL A 408 -2.24 -3.33 -8.10
N HIS A 409 -2.41 -2.26 -7.30
CA HIS A 409 -1.72 -2.04 -6.03
C HIS A 409 -2.71 -1.65 -4.93
N PRO A 410 -3.52 -2.58 -4.41
CA PRO A 410 -4.53 -2.28 -3.38
C PRO A 410 -3.98 -1.61 -2.13
N ILE A 411 -2.72 -1.88 -1.79
CA ILE A 411 -2.00 -1.26 -0.66
C ILE A 411 -2.06 0.27 -0.70
N PHE A 412 -2.10 0.89 -1.89
CA PHE A 412 -2.11 2.35 -2.04
C PHE A 412 -3.39 3.00 -1.49
N ARG A 413 -4.52 2.26 -1.42
CA ARG A 413 -5.79 2.75 -0.85
C ARG A 413 -5.64 3.16 0.61
N HIS A 414 -4.79 2.46 1.37
CA HIS A 414 -4.57 2.75 2.80
C HIS A 414 -3.85 4.08 3.05
N PHE A 415 -3.24 4.66 2.02
CA PHE A 415 -2.56 5.94 2.08
C PHE A 415 -3.30 7.07 1.36
N ALA A 416 -4.35 6.77 0.61
CA ALA A 416 -5.03 7.76 -0.24
C ALA A 416 -5.56 8.96 0.56
N ALA A 417 -6.31 8.71 1.64
CA ALA A 417 -6.86 9.76 2.51
C ALA A 417 -5.75 10.54 3.23
N ILE A 418 -4.70 9.85 3.71
CA ILE A 418 -3.55 10.47 4.39
C ILE A 418 -2.83 11.43 3.43
N ARG A 419 -2.53 10.98 2.21
CA ARG A 419 -1.88 11.80 1.18
C ARG A 419 -2.72 13.00 0.77
N ALA A 420 -4.04 12.81 0.64
CA ALA A 420 -4.98 13.90 0.35
C ALA A 420 -4.98 14.96 1.46
N LYS A 421 -4.98 14.55 2.73
CA LYS A 421 -4.91 15.46 3.89
C LYS A 421 -3.57 16.18 3.97
N MET A 422 -2.46 15.50 3.66
CA MET A 422 -1.12 16.10 3.67
C MET A 422 -0.94 17.18 2.61
N GLY A 423 -1.55 17.03 1.43
CA GLY A 423 -1.47 17.98 0.33
C GLY A 423 -0.08 18.19 -0.28
N VAL A 424 0.90 17.39 0.14
CA VAL A 424 2.31 17.47 -0.32
C VAL A 424 2.75 16.17 -1.01
N PRO A 425 3.75 16.24 -1.88
CA PRO A 425 4.35 15.06 -2.48
C PRO A 425 4.92 14.11 -1.42
N THR A 426 4.83 12.81 -1.70
CA THR A 426 5.34 11.75 -0.84
C THR A 426 6.21 10.79 -1.65
N VAL A 427 6.86 9.85 -0.98
CA VAL A 427 7.64 8.79 -1.64
C VAL A 427 6.84 8.05 -2.73
N PHE A 428 5.53 7.97 -2.62
CA PHE A 428 4.68 7.37 -3.65
C PHE A 428 4.68 8.11 -5.00
N ASN A 429 5.11 9.37 -5.03
CA ASN A 429 5.31 10.08 -6.28
C ASN A 429 6.53 9.52 -7.04
N ALA A 430 7.61 9.23 -6.34
CA ALA A 430 8.78 8.57 -6.93
C ALA A 430 8.54 7.08 -7.24
N LEU A 431 7.77 6.41 -6.38
CA LEU A 431 7.45 4.98 -6.53
C LEU A 431 6.47 4.72 -7.70
N GLY A 432 5.49 5.61 -7.91
CA GLY A 432 4.42 5.42 -8.89
C GLY A 432 4.92 4.98 -10.28
N PRO A 433 5.89 5.68 -10.88
CA PRO A 433 6.50 5.28 -12.15
C PRO A 433 7.20 3.93 -12.12
N LEU A 434 7.76 3.53 -10.98
CA LEU A 434 8.63 2.36 -10.86
C LEU A 434 7.86 1.06 -10.57
N VAL A 435 6.60 1.14 -10.15
CA VAL A 435 5.78 -0.02 -9.77
C VAL A 435 4.80 -0.47 -10.86
N ASN A 436 5.03 -0.12 -12.12
CA ASN A 436 4.21 -0.62 -13.22
C ASN A 436 4.21 -2.16 -13.21
N PRO A 437 3.04 -2.82 -13.05
CA PRO A 437 2.96 -4.27 -12.87
C PRO A 437 3.44 -5.06 -14.08
N TYR A 438 3.50 -4.44 -15.25
CA TYR A 438 4.01 -5.04 -16.48
C TYR A 438 5.53 -5.05 -16.58
N LEU A 439 6.25 -4.43 -15.61
CA LEU A 439 7.71 -4.36 -15.60
C LEU A 439 8.31 -3.96 -16.96
N PRO A 440 7.87 -2.86 -17.58
CA PRO A 440 8.31 -2.48 -18.91
C PRO A 440 9.83 -2.34 -18.94
N GLU A 441 10.48 -2.91 -19.97
CA GLU A 441 11.92 -2.83 -20.15
C GLU A 441 12.36 -1.42 -20.62
N ARG A 442 11.46 -0.74 -21.34
CA ARG A 442 11.65 0.63 -21.83
C ARG A 442 10.73 1.57 -21.09
N GLN A 443 11.25 2.69 -20.60
CA GLN A 443 10.43 3.62 -19.81
C GLN A 443 10.87 5.07 -20.01
N PHE A 444 9.88 5.95 -20.19
CA PHE A 444 10.04 7.39 -20.14
C PHE A 444 9.37 7.93 -18.89
N ILE A 445 10.13 8.61 -18.02
CA ILE A 445 9.65 9.13 -16.74
C ILE A 445 9.92 10.63 -16.69
N GLY A 446 8.87 11.42 -16.55
CA GLY A 446 8.99 12.82 -16.15
C GLY A 446 9.03 12.97 -14.63
N THR A 447 9.88 13.85 -14.11
CA THR A 447 9.92 14.14 -12.68
C THR A 447 9.90 15.64 -12.38
N ALA A 448 9.06 16.03 -11.42
CA ALA A 448 9.05 17.40 -10.89
C ALA A 448 10.15 17.63 -9.84
N PHE A 449 10.76 16.56 -9.32
CA PHE A 449 11.68 16.59 -8.18
C PHE A 449 13.12 16.53 -8.65
N ALA A 450 13.83 17.69 -8.56
CA ALA A 450 15.23 17.76 -8.95
C ALA A 450 16.13 16.82 -8.15
N ASP A 451 15.87 16.71 -6.86
CA ASP A 451 16.64 15.91 -5.90
C ASP A 451 16.35 14.39 -5.97
N LEU A 452 15.30 13.99 -6.68
CA LEU A 452 14.94 12.58 -6.88
C LEU A 452 15.21 12.10 -8.32
N MET A 453 15.57 12.98 -9.25
CA MET A 453 15.77 12.62 -10.65
C MET A 453 16.83 11.52 -10.80
N ASP A 454 18.02 11.74 -10.22
CA ASP A 454 19.12 10.77 -10.25
C ASP A 454 18.77 9.48 -9.49
N VAL A 455 18.05 9.59 -8.37
CA VAL A 455 17.60 8.43 -7.57
C VAL A 455 16.61 7.56 -8.36
N ILE A 456 15.64 8.17 -9.03
CA ILE A 456 14.67 7.46 -9.88
C ILE A 456 15.39 6.76 -11.04
N PHE A 457 16.33 7.47 -11.68
CA PHE A 457 17.12 6.96 -12.79
C PHE A 457 17.96 5.73 -12.38
N GLU A 458 18.76 5.86 -11.33
CA GLU A 458 19.59 4.76 -10.82
C GLU A 458 18.74 3.58 -10.30
N THR A 459 17.57 3.87 -9.70
CA THR A 459 16.63 2.83 -9.26
C THR A 459 16.10 2.04 -10.45
N GLY A 460 15.69 2.72 -11.52
CA GLY A 460 15.19 2.06 -12.72
C GLY A 460 16.23 1.15 -13.37
N ILE A 461 17.50 1.58 -13.42
CA ILE A 461 18.61 0.77 -13.92
C ILE A 461 18.80 -0.49 -13.05
N LYS A 462 18.81 -0.33 -11.71
CA LYS A 462 18.90 -1.47 -10.76
C LYS A 462 17.74 -2.45 -10.89
N MET A 463 16.58 -1.99 -11.31
CA MET A 463 15.41 -2.82 -11.59
C MET A 463 15.49 -3.54 -12.95
N GLY A 464 16.56 -3.35 -13.72
CA GLY A 464 16.81 -4.05 -14.98
C GLY A 464 16.15 -3.41 -16.20
N LYS A 465 15.86 -2.10 -16.17
CA LYS A 465 15.45 -1.35 -17.37
C LYS A 465 16.57 -1.40 -18.39
N THR A 466 16.25 -1.66 -19.66
CA THR A 466 17.22 -1.72 -20.76
C THR A 466 17.33 -0.38 -21.48
N HIS A 467 16.23 0.38 -21.54
CA HIS A 467 16.23 1.74 -22.05
C HIS A 467 15.34 2.62 -21.14
N LEU A 468 15.99 3.46 -20.35
CA LEU A 468 15.34 4.35 -19.38
C LEU A 468 15.68 5.78 -19.70
N ILE A 469 14.66 6.63 -19.75
CA ILE A 469 14.81 8.07 -19.91
C ILE A 469 14.08 8.74 -18.74
N VAL A 470 14.79 9.62 -18.02
CA VAL A 470 14.19 10.47 -16.98
C VAL A 470 14.40 11.93 -17.39
N VAL A 471 13.32 12.72 -17.38
CA VAL A 471 13.37 14.11 -17.82
C VAL A 471 12.83 15.07 -16.76
N ARG A 472 13.35 16.30 -16.78
CA ARG A 472 12.85 17.41 -15.96
C ARG A 472 13.08 18.75 -16.64
N GLY A 473 12.02 19.51 -16.88
CA GLY A 473 12.13 20.90 -17.32
C GLY A 473 12.70 21.81 -16.23
N TRP A 474 13.54 22.76 -16.61
CA TRP A 474 14.06 23.76 -15.67
C TRP A 474 12.97 24.70 -15.12
N ASP A 475 11.84 24.80 -15.80
CA ASP A 475 10.61 25.45 -15.34
C ASP A 475 9.83 24.64 -14.29
N GLY A 476 10.28 23.43 -13.96
CA GLY A 476 9.68 22.55 -12.98
C GLY A 476 8.67 21.55 -13.55
N LEU A 477 8.49 21.49 -14.87
CA LEU A 477 7.67 20.48 -15.52
C LEU A 477 8.29 19.07 -15.37
N ASP A 478 7.44 18.09 -15.11
CA ASP A 478 7.78 16.67 -15.22
C ASP A 478 7.53 16.14 -16.64
N GLU A 479 8.01 16.90 -17.64
CA GLU A 479 7.85 16.68 -19.08
C GLU A 479 8.98 17.39 -19.82
N ILE A 480 9.12 17.17 -21.12
CA ILE A 480 9.96 18.01 -21.96
C ILE A 480 9.24 19.35 -22.18
N SER A 481 9.90 20.43 -21.76
CA SER A 481 9.32 21.76 -21.80
C SER A 481 9.41 22.39 -23.19
N VAL A 482 8.39 23.19 -23.53
CA VAL A 482 8.41 24.11 -24.67
C VAL A 482 8.76 25.54 -24.26
N SER A 483 8.97 25.77 -22.97
CA SER A 483 9.23 27.09 -22.38
C SER A 483 10.66 27.26 -21.90
N ALA A 484 11.32 26.17 -21.49
CA ALA A 484 12.65 26.17 -20.89
C ALA A 484 13.46 24.95 -21.35
N PRO A 485 14.80 24.95 -21.13
CA PRO A 485 15.60 23.73 -21.31
C PRO A 485 15.10 22.59 -20.42
N THR A 486 15.34 21.36 -20.87
CA THR A 486 14.99 20.14 -20.15
C THR A 486 16.23 19.28 -19.96
N ARG A 487 16.57 18.92 -18.70
CA ARG A 487 17.60 17.94 -18.39
C ARG A 487 17.07 16.54 -18.70
N VAL A 488 17.92 15.74 -19.34
CA VAL A 488 17.62 14.36 -19.75
C VAL A 488 18.69 13.43 -19.19
N LEU A 489 18.27 12.45 -18.40
CA LEU A 489 19.10 11.30 -18.04
C LEU A 489 18.65 10.11 -18.89
N GLU A 490 19.54 9.57 -19.70
CA GLU A 490 19.25 8.43 -20.58
C GLU A 490 20.17 7.26 -20.29
N PHE A 491 19.60 6.08 -20.11
CA PHE A 491 20.32 4.81 -20.04
C PHE A 491 19.87 3.93 -21.21
N ARG A 492 20.80 3.56 -22.06
CA ARG A 492 20.56 2.67 -23.20
C ARG A 492 21.80 1.81 -23.44
N ASP A 493 21.63 0.53 -23.67
CA ASP A 493 22.69 -0.43 -24.04
C ASP A 493 23.90 -0.37 -23.07
N GLY A 494 23.64 -0.26 -21.77
CA GLY A 494 24.65 -0.20 -20.71
C GLY A 494 25.33 1.17 -20.55
N LYS A 495 24.99 2.17 -21.35
CA LYS A 495 25.58 3.52 -21.31
C LYS A 495 24.61 4.50 -20.65
N LYS A 496 25.17 5.37 -19.81
CA LYS A 496 24.46 6.50 -19.20
C LYS A 496 24.86 7.79 -19.92
N GLN A 497 23.86 8.63 -20.16
CA GLN A 497 24.06 9.98 -20.71
C GLN A 497 23.29 10.98 -19.85
N ASP A 498 23.85 12.17 -19.68
CA ASP A 498 23.26 13.34 -19.02
C ASP A 498 23.45 14.53 -19.93
N TYR A 499 22.36 15.07 -20.43
CA TYR A 499 22.37 16.15 -21.40
C TYR A 499 21.13 17.02 -21.29
N GLU A 500 21.16 18.17 -21.96
CA GLU A 500 20.03 19.08 -22.05
C GLU A 500 19.49 19.13 -23.48
N ILE A 501 18.20 19.33 -23.59
CA ILE A 501 17.48 19.65 -24.82
C ILE A 501 16.65 20.91 -24.61
N THR A 502 16.44 21.64 -25.67
CA THR A 502 15.73 22.93 -25.70
C THR A 502 14.61 22.90 -26.73
N PRO A 503 13.65 23.83 -26.69
CA PRO A 503 12.65 23.96 -27.76
C PRO A 503 13.26 24.14 -29.14
N GLN A 504 14.44 24.79 -29.23
CA GLN A 504 15.16 25.03 -30.49
C GLN A 504 15.66 23.74 -31.14
N ASP A 505 15.94 22.70 -30.36
CA ASP A 505 16.33 21.38 -30.91
C ASP A 505 15.18 20.71 -31.68
N PHE A 506 13.93 21.15 -31.46
CA PHE A 506 12.75 20.74 -32.21
C PHE A 506 12.38 21.71 -33.34
N GLY A 507 13.19 22.77 -33.55
CA GLY A 507 12.88 23.83 -34.51
C GLY A 507 11.85 24.85 -34.02
N LEU A 508 11.62 24.93 -32.70
CA LEU A 508 10.65 25.84 -32.10
C LEU A 508 11.30 27.02 -31.39
N ASN A 509 10.62 28.17 -31.41
CA ASN A 509 10.90 29.22 -30.44
C ASN A 509 10.28 28.86 -29.09
N SER A 510 10.97 29.25 -27.99
CA SER A 510 10.42 29.07 -26.67
C SER A 510 9.08 29.80 -26.50
N LEU A 511 8.09 29.14 -25.91
CA LEU A 511 6.80 29.72 -25.58
C LEU A 511 6.77 30.15 -24.11
N PRO A 512 6.03 31.19 -23.75
CA PRO A 512 5.74 31.45 -22.34
C PRO A 512 4.92 30.28 -21.77
N PHE A 513 5.19 29.94 -20.50
CA PHE A 513 4.54 28.79 -19.85
C PHE A 513 3.00 28.92 -19.84
N GLU A 514 2.51 30.16 -19.73
CA GLU A 514 1.09 30.48 -19.75
C GLU A 514 0.37 30.02 -21.02
N ALA A 515 1.10 29.97 -22.15
CA ALA A 515 0.54 29.53 -23.44
C ALA A 515 0.19 28.02 -23.46
N VAL A 516 0.78 27.24 -22.55
CA VAL A 516 0.58 25.80 -22.43
C VAL A 516 0.08 25.36 -21.05
N SER A 517 -0.34 26.32 -20.22
CA SER A 517 -0.99 26.08 -18.93
C SER A 517 -2.49 25.90 -19.09
N ALA A 518 -3.13 25.19 -18.15
CA ALA A 518 -4.59 25.01 -18.12
C ALA A 518 -5.11 25.22 -16.70
N ALA A 519 -6.00 26.17 -16.52
CA ALA A 519 -6.41 26.67 -15.21
C ALA A 519 -7.24 25.66 -14.37
N ASN A 520 -8.00 24.78 -15.04
CA ASN A 520 -8.91 23.85 -14.38
C ASN A 520 -9.18 22.59 -15.21
N SER A 521 -9.89 21.65 -14.60
CA SER A 521 -10.20 20.33 -15.20
C SER A 521 -11.07 20.45 -16.47
N ALA A 522 -12.00 21.41 -16.51
CA ALA A 522 -12.88 21.58 -17.67
C ALA A 522 -12.09 22.08 -18.88
N GLU A 523 -11.18 23.01 -18.67
CA GLU A 523 -10.28 23.50 -19.70
C GLU A 523 -9.32 22.40 -20.17
N CYS A 524 -8.70 21.63 -19.26
CA CYS A 524 -7.90 20.47 -19.61
C CYS A 524 -8.64 19.49 -20.51
N LEU A 525 -9.90 19.19 -20.19
CA LEU A 525 -10.75 18.29 -20.97
C LEU A 525 -11.04 18.86 -22.36
N SER A 526 -11.42 20.13 -22.43
CA SER A 526 -11.74 20.82 -23.69
C SER A 526 -10.53 20.82 -24.64
N ILE A 527 -9.35 21.18 -24.11
CA ILE A 527 -8.09 21.17 -24.87
C ILE A 527 -7.75 19.76 -25.38
N ALA A 528 -7.90 18.76 -24.51
CA ALA A 528 -7.63 17.37 -24.86
C ALA A 528 -8.60 16.87 -25.96
N GLN A 529 -9.89 17.16 -25.84
CA GLN A 529 -10.90 16.80 -26.85
C GLN A 529 -10.64 17.46 -28.22
N ALA A 530 -10.25 18.73 -28.21
CA ALA A 530 -9.88 19.44 -29.44
C ALA A 530 -8.67 18.79 -30.12
N MET A 531 -7.65 18.42 -29.39
CA MET A 531 -6.48 17.70 -29.94
C MET A 531 -6.83 16.29 -30.43
N ILE A 532 -7.64 15.55 -29.67
CA ILE A 532 -8.07 14.19 -30.03
C ILE A 532 -8.91 14.20 -31.33
N SER A 533 -9.73 15.22 -31.53
CA SER A 533 -10.53 15.37 -32.74
C SER A 533 -9.76 15.92 -33.95
N GLY A 534 -8.49 16.27 -33.79
CA GLY A 534 -7.66 16.83 -34.86
C GLY A 534 -7.82 18.35 -35.09
N HIS A 535 -8.46 19.05 -34.16
CA HIS A 535 -8.74 20.49 -34.27
C HIS A 535 -8.21 21.26 -33.06
N PRO A 536 -6.90 21.21 -32.75
CA PRO A 536 -6.35 21.96 -31.63
C PRO A 536 -6.52 23.47 -31.85
N THR A 537 -7.01 24.16 -30.83
CA THR A 537 -7.31 25.59 -30.87
C THR A 537 -6.28 26.46 -30.15
N THR A 538 -5.33 25.84 -29.46
CA THR A 538 -4.35 26.50 -28.61
C THR A 538 -2.97 25.86 -28.76
N GLU A 539 -1.91 26.53 -28.32
CA GLU A 539 -0.50 26.10 -28.43
C GLU A 539 -0.16 24.82 -27.64
N HIS A 540 -1.10 24.30 -26.83
CA HIS A 540 -0.90 23.08 -26.01
C HIS A 540 -0.49 21.84 -26.82
N TYR A 541 -0.90 21.78 -28.11
CA TYR A 541 -0.50 20.68 -28.98
C TYR A 541 1.02 20.59 -29.15
N LYS A 542 1.74 21.73 -29.07
CA LYS A 542 3.21 21.75 -29.18
C LYS A 542 3.86 21.00 -28.02
N LEU A 543 3.32 21.17 -26.81
CA LEU A 543 3.81 20.42 -25.65
C LEU A 543 3.64 18.90 -25.84
N VAL A 544 2.48 18.46 -26.35
CA VAL A 544 2.23 17.05 -26.67
C VAL A 544 3.14 16.58 -27.81
N ALA A 545 3.27 17.36 -28.87
CA ALA A 545 4.09 17.02 -30.04
C ALA A 545 5.58 16.89 -29.71
N VAL A 546 6.15 17.81 -28.90
CA VAL A 546 7.56 17.77 -28.46
C VAL A 546 7.84 16.50 -27.65
N ASN A 547 6.99 16.19 -26.66
CA ASN A 547 7.14 14.99 -25.85
C ASN A 547 6.99 13.71 -26.69
N ALA A 548 5.98 13.64 -27.55
CA ALA A 548 5.79 12.50 -28.45
C ALA A 548 6.94 12.36 -29.46
N ALA A 549 7.43 13.47 -30.04
CA ALA A 549 8.55 13.46 -30.98
C ALA A 549 9.81 12.92 -30.36
N PHE A 550 10.16 13.38 -29.15
CA PHE A 550 11.35 12.90 -28.46
C PHE A 550 11.24 11.38 -28.17
N ILE A 551 10.10 10.94 -27.63
CA ILE A 551 9.87 9.52 -27.32
C ILE A 551 9.88 8.69 -28.61
N TYR A 552 9.34 9.22 -29.69
CA TYR A 552 9.34 8.57 -31.01
C TYR A 552 10.78 8.32 -31.50
N THR A 553 11.65 9.32 -31.42
CA THR A 553 13.07 9.19 -31.86
C THR A 553 13.85 8.20 -31.02
N LYS A 554 13.48 8.00 -29.75
CA LYS A 554 14.18 7.12 -28.84
C LYS A 554 13.69 5.67 -28.90
N PHE A 555 12.40 5.44 -29.16
CA PHE A 555 11.80 4.12 -29.02
C PHE A 555 11.26 3.52 -30.32
N ILE A 556 11.10 4.31 -31.38
CA ILE A 556 10.52 3.84 -32.65
C ILE A 556 11.51 3.99 -33.81
N GLU A 557 11.94 5.21 -34.13
CA GLU A 557 12.76 5.51 -35.30
C GLU A 557 13.71 6.67 -35.02
N GLU A 558 14.99 6.47 -35.26
CA GLU A 558 16.01 7.48 -35.04
C GLU A 558 16.07 8.48 -36.22
N ILE A 559 15.35 9.58 -36.08
CA ILE A 559 15.31 10.70 -37.04
C ILE A 559 15.59 12.03 -36.31
N PRO A 560 15.93 13.12 -37.02
CA PRO A 560 16.13 14.43 -36.39
C PRO A 560 14.89 14.91 -35.63
N LEU A 561 15.11 15.54 -34.45
CA LEU A 561 14.02 16.04 -33.61
C LEU A 561 13.05 16.99 -34.32
N PRO A 562 13.51 17.95 -35.19
CA PRO A 562 12.57 18.80 -35.94
C PRO A 562 11.68 18.01 -36.90
N GLU A 563 12.19 16.97 -37.53
CA GLU A 563 11.42 16.10 -38.42
C GLU A 563 10.40 15.29 -37.63
N ALA A 564 10.82 14.71 -36.50
CA ALA A 564 9.93 14.00 -35.60
C ALA A 564 8.81 14.91 -35.06
N TYR A 565 9.14 16.16 -34.70
CA TYR A 565 8.15 17.15 -34.26
C TYR A 565 7.09 17.40 -35.34
N LEU A 566 7.51 17.72 -36.57
CA LEU A 566 6.57 17.96 -37.68
C LEU A 566 5.69 16.73 -37.99
N LYS A 567 6.25 15.52 -37.84
CA LYS A 567 5.49 14.27 -37.97
C LYS A 567 4.43 14.16 -36.90
N MET A 568 4.74 14.44 -35.62
CA MET A 568 3.80 14.38 -34.51
C MET A 568 2.72 15.47 -34.63
N GLU A 569 3.12 16.69 -34.95
CA GLU A 569 2.21 17.81 -35.21
C GLU A 569 1.19 17.44 -36.29
N LYS A 570 1.63 16.97 -37.45
CA LYS A 570 0.79 16.52 -38.55
C LYS A 570 -0.23 15.46 -38.09
N LEU A 571 0.21 14.44 -37.35
CA LEU A 571 -0.64 13.38 -36.85
C LEU A 571 -1.69 13.89 -35.86
N ILE A 572 -1.37 14.91 -35.04
CA ILE A 572 -2.35 15.56 -34.16
C ILE A 572 -3.47 16.19 -35.01
N PHE A 573 -3.13 16.98 -36.03
CA PHE A 573 -4.11 17.63 -36.92
C PHE A 573 -4.91 16.64 -37.80
N GLU A 574 -4.39 15.43 -38.03
CA GLU A 574 -5.09 14.34 -38.72
C GLU A 574 -6.00 13.51 -37.80
N GLY A 575 -6.12 13.87 -36.51
CA GLY A 575 -6.94 13.19 -35.52
C GLY A 575 -6.49 11.76 -35.20
N ALA A 576 -5.19 11.49 -35.30
CA ALA A 576 -4.61 10.17 -35.06
C ALA A 576 -4.92 9.61 -33.64
N MET A 577 -4.94 10.49 -32.63
CA MET A 577 -5.30 10.11 -31.26
C MET A 577 -6.75 9.63 -31.15
N GLY A 578 -7.67 10.29 -31.84
CA GLY A 578 -9.08 9.92 -31.85
C GLY A 578 -9.34 8.53 -32.45
N LYS A 579 -8.61 8.17 -33.52
CA LYS A 579 -8.68 6.84 -34.14
C LYS A 579 -8.28 5.71 -33.15
N VAL A 580 -7.23 5.95 -32.36
CA VAL A 580 -6.79 4.99 -31.33
C VAL A 580 -7.80 4.90 -30.20
N LEU A 581 -8.26 6.04 -29.69
CA LEU A 581 -9.22 6.10 -28.59
C LEU A 581 -10.56 5.45 -28.96
N GLU A 582 -11.10 5.73 -30.14
CA GLU A 582 -12.34 5.12 -30.64
C GLU A 582 -12.23 3.59 -30.70
N LYS A 583 -11.12 3.07 -31.24
CA LYS A 583 -10.87 1.62 -31.29
C LYS A 583 -10.74 1.04 -29.89
N TYR A 584 -10.07 1.73 -28.97
CA TYR A 584 -9.94 1.33 -27.57
C TYR A 584 -11.31 1.23 -26.88
N LEU A 585 -12.14 2.27 -27.02
CA LEU A 585 -13.48 2.32 -26.42
C LEU A 585 -14.40 1.22 -26.95
N LYS A 586 -14.35 0.91 -28.24
CA LYS A 586 -15.14 -0.19 -28.82
C LYS A 586 -14.79 -1.55 -28.18
N LEU A 587 -13.54 -1.78 -27.84
CA LEU A 587 -13.11 -3.02 -27.18
C LEU A 587 -13.52 -3.07 -25.71
N THR A 588 -13.52 -1.92 -25.02
CA THR A 588 -13.84 -1.86 -23.58
C THR A 588 -15.34 -1.74 -23.29
N SER A 589 -16.18 -1.40 -24.28
CA SER A 589 -17.63 -1.28 -24.11
C SER A 589 -18.40 -2.57 -24.45
N GLN A 590 -17.83 -3.51 -25.17
CA GLN A 590 -18.54 -4.73 -25.61
C GLN A 590 -18.80 -5.75 -24.49
N GLU A 591 -18.04 -5.74 -23.40
CA GLU A 591 -18.25 -6.65 -22.26
C GLU A 591 -19.35 -6.19 -21.30
N SER A 592 -19.77 -4.93 -21.32
CA SER A 592 -20.88 -4.44 -20.48
C SER A 592 -22.27 -4.95 -20.92
N GLN A 593 -22.37 -5.68 -22.03
CA GLN A 593 -23.63 -6.24 -22.54
C GLN A 593 -23.78 -7.76 -22.33
N VAL A 594 -22.76 -8.43 -21.76
CA VAL A 594 -22.76 -9.90 -21.57
C VAL A 594 -22.70 -10.30 -20.08
N ALA A 595 -22.75 -9.34 -19.14
CA ALA A 595 -22.77 -9.61 -17.70
C ALA A 595 -24.17 -9.40 -17.10
#